data_cb8b1f3cb9ecb4e7b25dd3118de7357a
#
_entry.id   cb8b1f3cb9ecb4e7b25dd3118de7357a
#
_cell.length_a   1.000
_cell.length_b   1.000
_cell.length_c   1.000
_cell.angle_alpha   90.00
_cell.angle_beta   90.00
_cell.angle_gamma   90.00
#
_symmetry.space_group_name_H-M   'P 1'
#
loop_
_entity.id
_entity.type
_entity.pdbx_description
1 polymer ?
#
loop_
_entity_poly.entity_id
_entity_poly.type
_entity_poly.pdbx_seq_one_letter_code
_entity_poly.pdbx_strand_id
1 'polypeptide(L)'
;MSELETRGLDAQQSASQNATDGLLVASDAPIFASKPERGSLPAAVWGIAGLVVVLLIALLVFAGRKQPVAAPNTLQPADAYAASLPLSQLAMSESTNLSGGKLTYLDGHVRNAGDRTVTGATLQVVFQNDEQLAPQIDTVPLTLIRMREPYIDTEPVSADPLKPGDDREFRLIFETVPQNWNTQMPEVRVIRSSLR
;
A
#
# COMPACT_ATOMS: atom_id res chain seq x y z
N MET A 1 40.43 -11.01 46.36
CA MET A 1 40.92 -12.31 45.90
C MET A 1 40.87 -12.24 44.42
N SER A 2 41.91 -11.84 43.91
CA SER A 2 43.03 -12.57 43.24
C SER A 2 42.69 -12.73 41.80
N GLU A 3 43.24 -11.92 40.95
CA GLU A 3 44.56 -12.10 40.33
C GLU A 3 44.54 -13.33 39.42
N LEU A 4 44.91 -13.26 38.25
CA LEU A 4 46.15 -13.15 37.50
C LEU A 4 45.82 -13.52 36.07
N GLU A 5 46.37 -13.19 35.01
CA GLU A 5 47.63 -12.55 34.66
C GLU A 5 47.68 -12.50 33.12
N THR A 6 47.93 -11.37 32.63
CA THR A 6 48.90 -10.98 31.64
C THR A 6 49.89 -12.04 31.19
N ARG A 7 50.15 -12.13 29.93
CA ARG A 7 51.44 -12.32 29.21
C ARG A 7 51.18 -13.00 27.89
N GLY A 8 51.74 -12.62 26.84
CA GLY A 8 52.95 -11.87 26.46
C GLY A 8 52.83 -11.63 24.97
N LEU A 9 53.00 -10.52 24.53
CA LEU A 9 54.28 -9.84 24.26
C LEU A 9 55.28 -10.66 23.48
N ASP A 10 55.51 -10.10 22.34
CA ASP A 10 56.85 -9.92 21.75
C ASP A 10 57.55 -11.03 21.05
N ALA A 11 58.13 -10.54 20.07
CA ALA A 11 59.31 -10.98 19.38
C ALA A 11 59.00 -11.76 18.08
N GLN A 12 59.47 -11.42 16.96
CA GLN A 12 60.74 -10.79 16.68
C GLN A 12 60.76 -10.33 15.24
N GLN A 13 60.97 -9.09 15.12
CA GLN A 13 61.87 -8.48 14.17
C GLN A 13 63.20 -9.26 14.07
N SER A 14 63.66 -9.47 12.92
CA SER A 14 65.07 -9.29 12.50
C SER A 14 65.44 -10.15 11.33
N ALA A 15 65.75 -9.43 10.35
CA ALA A 15 67.03 -9.41 9.65
C ALA A 15 67.36 -10.65 8.84
N SER A 16 67.68 -10.57 7.61
CA SER A 16 68.96 -10.11 7.14
C SER A 16 69.01 -10.08 5.61
N GLN A 17 69.39 -9.00 5.12
CA GLN A 17 70.23 -8.67 3.98
C GLN A 17 71.19 -9.81 3.63
N ASN A 18 71.31 -10.12 2.36
CA ASN A 18 72.50 -10.09 1.52
C ASN A 18 72.17 -10.83 0.22
N ALA A 19 72.23 -10.17 -0.80
CA ALA A 19 73.36 -9.72 -1.61
C ALA A 19 73.67 -10.69 -2.75
N THR A 20 73.64 -10.13 -3.83
CA THR A 20 74.56 -10.11 -4.94
C THR A 20 74.19 -10.98 -6.13
N ASP A 21 73.91 -10.23 -7.17
CA ASP A 21 74.67 -10.27 -8.43
C ASP A 21 74.31 -11.35 -9.47
N GLY A 22 74.05 -10.84 -10.64
CA GLY A 22 74.05 -11.72 -11.85
C GLY A 22 73.09 -11.26 -12.95
N LEU A 23 73.43 -10.15 -13.56
CA LEU A 23 73.61 -10.02 -15.02
C LEU A 23 72.34 -10.25 -15.93
N LEU A 24 71.88 -9.11 -16.46
CA LEU A 24 71.52 -8.87 -17.86
C LEU A 24 70.66 -9.93 -18.58
N VAL A 25 69.50 -9.55 -19.03
CA VAL A 25 69.24 -9.26 -20.46
C VAL A 25 67.92 -8.48 -20.56
N ALA A 26 68.00 -7.40 -21.28
CA ALA A 26 66.92 -6.59 -21.74
C ALA A 26 65.88 -7.40 -22.51
N SER A 27 64.63 -7.16 -22.21
CA SER A 27 63.59 -7.24 -23.21
C SER A 27 62.50 -6.24 -22.85
N ASP A 28 62.62 -5.07 -23.42
CA ASP A 28 61.57 -4.09 -23.54
C ASP A 28 60.38 -4.72 -24.28
N ALA A 29 59.33 -4.96 -23.58
CA ALA A 29 57.99 -5.06 -24.17
C ALA A 29 57.03 -4.27 -23.32
N PRO A 30 56.46 -3.18 -23.82
CA PRO A 30 55.40 -2.44 -23.11
C PRO A 30 54.10 -3.22 -23.25
N ILE A 31 53.75 -3.98 -22.22
CA ILE A 31 52.54 -4.79 -22.18
C ILE A 31 51.35 -4.06 -21.61
N PHE A 32 51.27 -2.77 -21.67
CA PHE A 32 50.02 -2.08 -21.32
C PHE A 32 49.90 -0.76 -22.07
N ALA A 33 49.44 -0.84 -23.29
CA ALA A 33 48.88 0.29 -23.97
C ALA A 33 47.74 -0.15 -24.91
N SER A 34 46.74 -0.79 -24.37
CA SER A 34 45.41 -0.75 -24.99
C SER A 34 44.64 0.42 -24.39
N LYS A 35 44.78 1.56 -25.06
CA LYS A 35 43.92 2.68 -24.94
C LYS A 35 42.48 2.17 -25.19
N PRO A 36 41.52 2.31 -24.22
CA PRO A 36 40.15 1.98 -24.52
C PRO A 36 39.67 2.89 -25.65
N GLU A 37 39.42 2.34 -26.81
CA GLU A 37 38.71 3.01 -27.85
C GLU A 37 37.31 3.34 -27.24
N ARG A 38 37.11 4.60 -26.94
CA ARG A 38 35.77 5.13 -26.66
C ARG A 38 35.00 5.04 -27.98
N GLY A 39 34.40 3.89 -28.22
CA GLY A 39 33.43 3.73 -29.28
C GLY A 39 32.34 4.78 -29.03
N SER A 40 32.28 5.80 -29.85
CA SER A 40 31.20 6.75 -29.87
C SER A 40 29.93 5.96 -30.20
N LEU A 41 29.08 5.76 -29.19
CA LEU A 41 27.77 5.14 -29.39
C LEU A 41 27.02 5.97 -30.45
N PRO A 42 26.46 5.31 -31.48
CA PRO A 42 25.74 6.03 -32.54
C PRO A 42 24.64 6.91 -31.92
N ALA A 43 24.45 8.10 -32.44
CA ALA A 43 23.49 9.06 -31.93
C ALA A 43 22.06 8.48 -31.77
N ALA A 44 21.74 7.43 -32.53
CA ALA A 44 20.49 6.67 -32.40
C ALA A 44 20.32 6.01 -31.02
N VAL A 45 21.40 5.58 -30.35
CA VAL A 45 21.33 4.97 -29.01
C VAL A 45 20.91 5.99 -27.95
N TRP A 46 21.40 7.22 -28.08
CA TRP A 46 21.00 8.33 -27.20
C TRP A 46 19.53 8.74 -27.40
N GLY A 47 19.05 8.68 -28.67
CA GLY A 47 17.64 8.93 -28.99
C GLY A 47 16.71 7.89 -28.35
N ILE A 48 17.08 6.60 -28.43
CA ILE A 48 16.28 5.50 -27.83
C ILE A 48 16.31 5.60 -26.30
N ALA A 49 17.48 5.85 -25.72
CA ALA A 49 17.60 6.02 -24.26
C ALA A 49 16.76 7.20 -23.75
N GLY A 50 16.78 8.33 -24.46
CA GLY A 50 15.93 9.50 -24.16
C GLY A 50 14.44 9.18 -24.23
N LEU A 51 13.99 8.45 -25.27
CA LEU A 51 12.60 8.04 -25.42
C LEU A 51 12.15 7.12 -24.27
N VAL A 52 12.98 6.16 -23.88
CA VAL A 52 12.68 5.25 -22.75
C VAL A 52 12.55 6.03 -21.44
N VAL A 53 13.43 6.98 -21.18
CA VAL A 53 13.37 7.84 -19.98
C VAL A 53 12.10 8.67 -19.99
N VAL A 54 11.72 9.28 -21.12
CA VAL A 54 10.48 10.05 -21.22
C VAL A 54 9.25 9.17 -21.01
N LEU A 55 9.24 7.95 -21.57
CA LEU A 55 8.15 6.98 -21.34
C LEU A 55 8.06 6.55 -19.88
N LEU A 56 9.19 6.31 -19.22
CA LEU A 56 9.22 5.96 -17.80
C LEU A 56 8.73 7.12 -16.91
N ILE A 57 9.13 8.35 -17.23
CA ILE A 57 8.65 9.54 -16.51
C ILE A 57 7.14 9.71 -16.74
N ALA A 58 6.67 9.56 -17.97
CA ALA A 58 5.24 9.61 -18.29
C ALA A 58 4.47 8.52 -17.52
N LEU A 59 4.98 7.30 -17.49
CA LEU A 59 4.38 6.18 -16.74
C LEU A 59 4.36 6.46 -15.23
N LEU A 60 5.44 7.00 -14.67
CA LEU A 60 5.51 7.39 -13.25
C LEU A 60 4.55 8.53 -12.93
N VAL A 61 4.43 9.53 -13.80
CA VAL A 61 3.47 10.64 -13.62
C VAL A 61 2.04 10.15 -13.74
N PHE A 62 1.75 9.22 -14.66
CA PHE A 62 0.41 8.63 -14.80
C PHE A 62 0.08 7.68 -13.64
N ALA A 63 1.02 6.82 -13.22
CA ALA A 63 0.85 5.91 -12.10
C ALA A 63 0.84 6.65 -10.74
N GLY A 64 1.56 7.77 -10.65
CA GLY A 64 1.65 8.60 -9.43
C GLY A 64 0.55 9.63 -9.27
N ARG A 65 -0.42 9.71 -10.18
CA ARG A 65 -1.62 10.54 -9.97
C ARG A 65 -2.44 9.93 -8.82
N LYS A 66 -1.99 10.20 -7.59
CA LYS A 66 -2.85 10.03 -6.42
C LYS A 66 -4.10 10.85 -6.71
N GLN A 67 -5.24 10.17 -6.74
CA GLN A 67 -6.53 10.88 -6.77
C GLN A 67 -6.51 11.87 -5.61
N PRO A 68 -6.98 13.11 -5.79
CA PRO A 68 -7.02 14.07 -4.71
C PRO A 68 -7.72 13.41 -3.53
N VAL A 69 -6.99 13.28 -2.42
CA VAL A 69 -7.58 12.84 -1.15
C VAL A 69 -8.62 13.91 -0.84
N ALA A 70 -9.89 13.55 -0.90
CA ALA A 70 -10.95 14.47 -0.52
C ALA A 70 -10.67 15.00 0.89
N ALA A 71 -10.95 16.28 1.12
CA ALA A 71 -10.78 16.86 2.44
C ALA A 71 -11.53 15.98 3.46
N PRO A 72 -10.94 15.72 4.63
CA PRO A 72 -11.61 14.95 5.66
C PRO A 72 -12.95 15.61 6.00
N ASN A 73 -13.93 14.79 6.32
CA ASN A 73 -15.26 15.22 6.71
C ASN A 73 -16.06 16.00 5.62
N THR A 74 -15.83 15.68 4.34
CA THR A 74 -16.54 16.29 3.22
C THR A 74 -17.40 15.27 2.50
N LEU A 75 -18.68 15.59 2.31
CA LEU A 75 -19.59 14.77 1.51
C LEU A 75 -19.12 14.74 0.05
N GLN A 76 -18.91 13.56 -0.46
CA GLN A 76 -18.59 13.32 -1.87
C GLN A 76 -19.88 13.00 -2.65
N PRO A 77 -19.92 13.34 -3.94
CA PRO A 77 -21.02 12.91 -4.80
C PRO A 77 -21.08 11.38 -4.86
N ALA A 78 -22.29 10.86 -5.00
CA ALA A 78 -22.47 9.44 -5.22
C ALA A 78 -21.80 9.02 -6.55
N ASP A 79 -21.27 7.79 -6.57
CA ASP A 79 -20.74 7.19 -7.78
C ASP A 79 -21.83 7.01 -8.85
N ALA A 80 -21.46 7.10 -10.12
CA ALA A 80 -22.42 6.90 -11.22
C ALA A 80 -23.08 5.50 -11.19
N TYR A 81 -22.38 4.49 -10.69
CA TYR A 81 -22.89 3.12 -10.54
C TYR A 81 -23.57 2.86 -9.19
N ALA A 82 -23.62 3.84 -8.29
CA ALA A 82 -24.19 3.70 -6.94
C ALA A 82 -25.65 3.24 -6.95
N ALA A 83 -26.45 3.73 -7.91
CA ALA A 83 -27.85 3.31 -8.06
C ALA A 83 -28.01 1.82 -8.36
N SER A 84 -26.97 1.19 -8.93
CA SER A 84 -26.92 -0.24 -9.23
C SER A 84 -26.35 -1.07 -8.06
N LEU A 85 -25.99 -0.41 -6.96
CA LEU A 85 -25.45 -1.06 -5.75
C LEU A 85 -26.33 -0.72 -4.53
N PRO A 86 -27.62 -1.11 -4.53
CA PRO A 86 -28.47 -0.86 -3.36
C PRO A 86 -27.92 -1.57 -2.13
N LEU A 87 -27.90 -0.83 -1.02
CA LEU A 87 -27.56 -1.33 0.29
C LEU A 87 -28.86 -1.55 1.08
N SER A 88 -28.93 -2.64 1.82
CA SER A 88 -30.15 -3.01 2.56
C SER A 88 -29.80 -3.73 3.86
N GLN A 89 -30.80 -3.94 4.71
CA GLN A 89 -30.70 -4.68 5.97
C GLN A 89 -29.56 -4.18 6.87
N LEU A 90 -29.39 -2.86 6.94
CA LEU A 90 -28.35 -2.23 7.76
C LEU A 90 -28.62 -2.50 9.24
N ALA A 91 -27.60 -2.96 9.96
CA ALA A 91 -27.63 -3.19 11.39
C ALA A 91 -26.31 -2.77 12.03
N MET A 92 -26.38 -2.14 13.19
CA MET A 92 -25.21 -1.79 13.96
C MET A 92 -25.07 -2.68 15.17
N SER A 93 -23.82 -2.98 15.52
CA SER A 93 -23.47 -3.71 16.73
C SER A 93 -22.14 -3.21 17.29
N GLU A 94 -21.93 -3.40 18.58
CA GLU A 94 -20.68 -3.06 19.27
C GLU A 94 -20.05 -4.31 19.88
N SER A 95 -18.75 -4.35 19.91
CA SER A 95 -17.98 -5.33 20.66
C SER A 95 -16.93 -4.64 21.51
N THR A 96 -16.74 -5.13 22.72
CA THR A 96 -15.67 -4.65 23.59
C THR A 96 -14.65 -5.75 23.76
N ASN A 97 -13.39 -5.45 23.48
CA ASN A 97 -12.31 -6.39 23.68
C ASN A 97 -11.90 -6.46 25.17
N LEU A 98 -11.08 -7.46 25.53
CA LEU A 98 -10.60 -7.67 26.90
C LEU A 98 -9.79 -6.50 27.46
N SER A 99 -9.22 -5.67 26.60
CA SER A 99 -8.46 -4.46 26.98
C SER A 99 -9.33 -3.20 27.09
N GLY A 100 -10.65 -3.34 26.96
CA GLY A 100 -11.62 -2.21 27.04
C GLY A 100 -11.76 -1.41 25.75
N GLY A 101 -11.08 -1.80 24.66
CA GLY A 101 -11.26 -1.19 23.34
C GLY A 101 -12.61 -1.57 22.77
N LYS A 102 -13.34 -0.56 22.24
CA LYS A 102 -14.64 -0.75 21.57
C LYS A 102 -14.45 -0.75 20.07
N LEU A 103 -15.17 -1.65 19.41
CA LEU A 103 -15.32 -1.68 17.95
C LEU A 103 -16.79 -1.58 17.62
N THR A 104 -17.12 -0.72 16.68
CA THR A 104 -18.47 -0.60 16.15
C THR A 104 -18.52 -1.23 14.77
N TYR A 105 -19.49 -2.06 14.55
CA TYR A 105 -19.73 -2.73 13.27
C TYR A 105 -21.00 -2.20 12.63
N LEU A 106 -20.94 -2.03 11.32
CA LEU A 106 -22.12 -1.81 10.49
C LEU A 106 -22.19 -2.96 9.49
N ASP A 107 -23.19 -3.81 9.68
CA ASP A 107 -23.48 -4.92 8.79
C ASP A 107 -24.60 -4.56 7.83
N GLY A 108 -24.65 -5.22 6.70
CA GLY A 108 -25.71 -5.05 5.74
C GLY A 108 -25.57 -5.98 4.54
N HIS A 109 -26.43 -5.79 3.57
CA HIS A 109 -26.40 -6.46 2.28
C HIS A 109 -26.11 -5.45 1.18
N VAL A 110 -25.30 -5.86 0.23
CA VAL A 110 -25.04 -5.14 -1.01
C VAL A 110 -25.43 -6.03 -2.18
N ARG A 111 -26.29 -5.50 -3.06
CA ARG A 111 -26.68 -6.20 -4.27
C ARG A 111 -26.11 -5.49 -5.49
N ASN A 112 -25.55 -6.26 -6.42
CA ASN A 112 -25.20 -5.73 -7.73
C ASN A 112 -26.40 -5.90 -8.68
N ALA A 113 -27.23 -4.89 -8.77
CA ALA A 113 -28.39 -4.85 -9.66
C ALA A 113 -28.05 -4.37 -11.09
N GLY A 114 -26.77 -4.03 -11.33
CA GLY A 114 -26.31 -3.58 -12.65
C GLY A 114 -25.79 -4.73 -13.51
N ASP A 115 -25.16 -4.36 -14.61
CA ASP A 115 -24.71 -5.27 -15.67
C ASP A 115 -23.19 -5.51 -15.70
N ARG A 116 -22.44 -4.85 -14.81
CA ARG A 116 -20.98 -4.96 -14.75
C ARG A 116 -20.52 -5.64 -13.46
N THR A 117 -19.37 -6.32 -13.52
CA THR A 117 -18.75 -6.89 -12.33
C THR A 117 -18.06 -5.79 -11.53
N VAL A 118 -18.40 -5.70 -10.24
CA VAL A 118 -17.79 -4.75 -9.30
C VAL A 118 -16.59 -5.43 -8.63
N THR A 119 -15.42 -4.84 -8.79
CA THR A 119 -14.16 -5.33 -8.22
C THR A 119 -13.70 -4.53 -7.00
N GLY A 120 -14.42 -3.48 -6.66
CA GLY A 120 -14.17 -2.66 -5.48
C GLY A 120 -15.23 -1.59 -5.32
N ALA A 121 -15.52 -1.22 -4.09
CA ALA A 121 -16.38 -0.09 -3.78
C ALA A 121 -15.86 0.65 -2.57
N THR A 122 -16.08 1.97 -2.55
CA THR A 122 -15.79 2.83 -1.40
C THR A 122 -17.07 3.48 -0.94
N LEU A 123 -17.29 3.40 0.35
CA LEU A 123 -18.48 3.94 0.99
C LEU A 123 -18.12 5.18 1.82
N GLN A 124 -19.05 6.11 1.90
CA GLN A 124 -19.09 7.12 2.95
C GLN A 124 -20.19 6.76 3.95
N VAL A 125 -19.84 6.85 5.23
CA VAL A 125 -20.74 6.65 6.35
C VAL A 125 -20.83 7.95 7.12
N VAL A 126 -22.04 8.49 7.24
CA VAL A 126 -22.33 9.80 7.82
C VAL A 126 -22.98 9.61 9.20
N PHE A 127 -22.22 9.91 10.24
CA PHE A 127 -22.70 9.88 11.61
C PHE A 127 -23.29 11.25 11.99
N GLN A 128 -24.61 11.30 12.11
CA GLN A 128 -25.32 12.52 12.53
C GLN A 128 -25.14 12.77 14.03
N ASN A 129 -25.23 14.02 14.45
CA ASN A 129 -25.18 14.39 15.85
C ASN A 129 -26.39 15.25 16.23
N ASP A 130 -26.67 15.35 17.53
CA ASP A 130 -27.84 16.08 18.06
C ASP A 130 -27.57 17.57 18.27
N GLU A 131 -26.33 18.01 18.24
CA GLU A 131 -25.91 19.35 18.60
C GLU A 131 -25.87 20.31 17.41
N GLN A 132 -26.47 19.95 16.29
CA GLN A 132 -26.42 20.70 15.02
C GLN A 132 -25.01 21.04 14.53
N LEU A 133 -24.01 20.27 14.99
CA LEU A 133 -22.65 20.32 14.49
C LEU A 133 -22.56 19.58 13.16
N ALA A 134 -21.49 19.83 12.43
CA ALA A 134 -21.24 19.09 11.21
C ALA A 134 -21.13 17.58 11.51
N PRO A 135 -21.77 16.70 10.73
CA PRO A 135 -21.67 15.26 10.94
C PRO A 135 -20.23 14.78 10.73
N GLN A 136 -19.84 13.71 11.40
CA GLN A 136 -18.61 13.01 11.05
C GLN A 136 -18.86 12.13 9.85
N ILE A 137 -17.93 12.19 8.89
CA ILE A 137 -18.01 11.43 7.64
C ILE A 137 -16.78 10.55 7.53
N ASP A 138 -16.98 9.25 7.61
CA ASP A 138 -15.94 8.27 7.44
C ASP A 138 -15.99 7.69 6.03
N THR A 139 -14.83 7.54 5.42
CA THR A 139 -14.69 6.94 4.09
C THR A 139 -13.95 5.63 4.22
N VAL A 140 -14.64 4.53 3.92
CA VAL A 140 -14.15 3.17 4.13
C VAL A 140 -14.35 2.30 2.89
N PRO A 141 -13.46 1.33 2.64
CA PRO A 141 -13.69 0.34 1.59
C PRO A 141 -14.83 -0.61 2.00
N LEU A 142 -15.57 -1.06 1.00
CA LEU A 142 -16.54 -2.13 1.19
C LEU A 142 -15.81 -3.46 1.39
N THR A 143 -16.11 -4.15 2.48
CA THR A 143 -15.61 -5.50 2.79
C THR A 143 -16.76 -6.48 2.92
N LEU A 144 -16.66 -7.62 2.22
CA LEU A 144 -17.68 -8.65 2.21
C LEU A 144 -17.46 -9.65 3.34
N ILE A 145 -18.52 -10.17 3.90
CA ILE A 145 -18.44 -11.29 4.85
C ILE A 145 -18.18 -12.56 4.06
N ARG A 146 -17.03 -13.17 4.28
CA ARG A 146 -16.63 -14.44 3.68
C ARG A 146 -17.20 -15.62 4.46
N MET A 147 -17.10 -15.58 5.79
CA MET A 147 -17.70 -16.60 6.65
C MET A 147 -18.10 -16.01 8.01
N ARG A 148 -19.03 -16.66 8.71
CA ARG A 148 -19.54 -16.23 10.01
C ARG A 148 -19.05 -17.09 11.18
N GLU A 149 -18.65 -18.33 10.93
CA GLU A 149 -18.21 -19.28 11.96
C GLU A 149 -16.79 -19.78 11.69
N PRO A 150 -15.94 -19.93 12.73
CA PRO A 150 -16.21 -19.71 14.16
C PRO A 150 -16.20 -18.23 14.55
N TYR A 151 -15.78 -17.33 13.69
CA TYR A 151 -15.79 -15.85 13.83
C TYR A 151 -16.09 -15.23 12.47
N ILE A 152 -16.58 -14.00 12.51
CA ILE A 152 -16.87 -13.29 11.26
C ILE A 152 -15.53 -12.85 10.63
N ASP A 153 -15.30 -13.38 9.43
CA ASP A 153 -14.15 -13.03 8.60
C ASP A 153 -14.62 -12.24 7.38
N THR A 154 -13.85 -11.22 7.03
CA THR A 154 -14.17 -10.33 5.93
C THR A 154 -13.06 -10.30 4.89
N GLU A 155 -13.44 -10.06 3.65
CA GLU A 155 -12.53 -9.93 2.53
C GLU A 155 -12.88 -8.70 1.67
N PRO A 156 -11.89 -8.10 1.00
CA PRO A 156 -12.19 -7.00 0.08
C PRO A 156 -12.95 -7.51 -1.15
N VAL A 157 -13.80 -6.64 -1.74
CA VAL A 157 -14.55 -6.96 -2.98
C VAL A 157 -13.63 -7.40 -4.12
N SER A 158 -12.36 -7.00 -4.12
CA SER A 158 -11.38 -7.43 -5.12
C SER A 158 -11.02 -8.92 -5.03
N ALA A 159 -11.17 -9.55 -3.87
CA ALA A 159 -10.91 -10.98 -3.66
C ALA A 159 -12.07 -11.83 -4.18
N ASP A 160 -13.30 -11.38 -4.00
CA ASP A 160 -14.51 -12.02 -4.53
C ASP A 160 -15.43 -10.97 -5.18
N PRO A 161 -15.19 -10.63 -6.47
CA PRO A 161 -15.92 -9.60 -7.18
C PRO A 161 -17.41 -9.89 -7.30
N LEU A 162 -18.24 -8.84 -7.06
CA LEU A 162 -19.69 -8.92 -7.20
C LEU A 162 -20.08 -8.97 -8.68
N LYS A 163 -20.58 -10.09 -9.13
CA LYS A 163 -21.13 -10.26 -10.48
C LYS A 163 -22.53 -9.63 -10.58
N PRO A 164 -23.00 -9.35 -11.78
CA PRO A 164 -24.39 -8.95 -11.99
C PRO A 164 -25.37 -9.94 -11.34
N GLY A 165 -26.26 -9.40 -10.50
CA GLY A 165 -27.27 -10.18 -9.77
C GLY A 165 -26.83 -10.69 -8.39
N ASP A 166 -25.53 -10.64 -8.06
CA ASP A 166 -25.03 -11.06 -6.76
C ASP A 166 -25.60 -10.20 -5.64
N ASP A 167 -25.92 -10.86 -4.52
CA ASP A 167 -26.33 -10.25 -3.25
C ASP A 167 -25.44 -10.82 -2.15
N ARG A 168 -24.68 -10.00 -1.48
CA ARG A 168 -23.67 -10.41 -0.51
C ARG A 168 -23.79 -9.60 0.78
N GLU A 169 -23.53 -10.26 1.89
CA GLU A 169 -23.39 -9.59 3.18
C GLU A 169 -22.06 -8.84 3.25
N PHE A 170 -22.09 -7.66 3.88
CA PHE A 170 -20.91 -6.88 4.14
C PHE A 170 -20.80 -6.46 5.60
N ARG A 171 -19.59 -6.14 6.04
CA ARG A 171 -19.30 -5.55 7.34
C ARG A 171 -18.31 -4.40 7.20
N LEU A 172 -18.65 -3.26 7.78
CA LEU A 172 -17.75 -2.15 7.99
C LEU A 172 -17.35 -2.12 9.47
N ILE A 173 -16.09 -1.76 9.74
CA ILE A 173 -15.51 -1.77 11.08
C ILE A 173 -15.04 -0.37 11.42
N PHE A 174 -15.46 0.16 12.56
CA PHE A 174 -15.08 1.47 13.06
C PHE A 174 -14.41 1.31 14.43
N GLU A 175 -13.17 1.73 14.53
CA GLU A 175 -12.41 1.75 15.79
C GLU A 175 -12.82 2.94 16.67
N THR A 176 -13.33 3.98 16.05
CA THR A 176 -13.78 5.20 16.74
C THR A 176 -15.07 5.70 16.10
N VAL A 177 -16.08 5.88 16.91
CA VAL A 177 -17.33 6.55 16.55
C VAL A 177 -17.37 7.90 17.26
N PRO A 178 -17.94 8.96 16.63
CA PRO A 178 -18.02 10.27 17.28
C PRO A 178 -18.72 10.20 18.63
N GLN A 179 -18.15 10.87 19.65
CA GLN A 179 -18.76 10.89 20.98
C GLN A 179 -20.13 11.60 21.01
N ASN A 180 -20.34 12.50 20.08
CA ASN A 180 -21.59 13.25 19.93
C ASN A 180 -22.54 12.65 18.88
N TRP A 181 -22.27 11.42 18.42
CA TRP A 181 -23.19 10.71 17.53
C TRP A 181 -24.54 10.47 18.22
N ASN A 182 -25.62 10.74 17.51
CA ASN A 182 -26.98 10.64 18.02
C ASN A 182 -27.52 9.20 18.13
N THR A 183 -26.66 8.20 17.98
CA THR A 183 -26.99 6.77 18.03
C THR A 183 -27.99 6.27 17.00
N GLN A 184 -28.41 7.12 16.06
CA GLN A 184 -29.25 6.70 14.94
C GLN A 184 -28.45 5.98 13.88
N MET A 185 -29.13 5.17 13.06
CA MET A 185 -28.49 4.49 11.93
C MET A 185 -27.83 5.53 11.03
N PRO A 186 -26.50 5.43 10.79
CA PRO A 186 -25.82 6.38 9.92
C PRO A 186 -26.27 6.23 8.47
N GLU A 187 -26.21 7.32 7.72
CA GLU A 187 -26.41 7.26 6.29
C GLU A 187 -25.19 6.64 5.60
N VAL A 188 -25.43 5.66 4.75
CA VAL A 188 -24.36 4.97 4.00
C VAL A 188 -24.58 5.19 2.51
N ARG A 189 -23.52 5.62 1.82
CA ARG A 189 -23.58 5.88 0.38
C ARG A 189 -22.34 5.38 -0.35
N VAL A 190 -22.53 4.89 -1.56
CA VAL A 190 -21.44 4.49 -2.44
C VAL A 190 -20.91 5.74 -3.16
N ILE A 191 -19.63 6.06 -2.94
CA ILE A 191 -18.99 7.24 -3.54
C ILE A 191 -17.99 6.88 -4.65
N ARG A 192 -17.62 5.61 -4.76
CA ARG A 192 -16.73 5.11 -5.82
C ARG A 192 -16.97 3.63 -6.05
N SER A 193 -16.94 3.23 -7.30
CA SER A 193 -16.92 1.83 -7.72
C SER A 193 -15.80 1.56 -8.70
N SER A 194 -15.21 0.37 -8.63
CA SER A 194 -14.27 -0.16 -9.61
C SER A 194 -14.96 -1.27 -10.37
N LEU A 195 -15.06 -1.14 -11.67
CA LEU A 195 -15.86 -2.01 -12.52
C LEU A 195 -14.98 -2.74 -13.55
N ARG A 196 -15.41 -3.94 -13.91
CA ARG A 196 -14.81 -4.73 -15.00
C ARG A 196 -15.89 -5.27 -15.93
#